data_0c057cf83b4557fb061e6fa3257fbfae
#
_entry.id   0c057cf83b4557fb061e6fa3257fbfae
#
_cell.length_a   1.000
_cell.length_b   1.000
_cell.length_c   1.000
_cell.angle_alpha   90.00
_cell.angle_beta   90.00
_cell.angle_gamma   90.00
#
_symmetry.space_group_name_H-M   'P 1'
#
loop_
_entity.id
_entity.type
_entity.pdbx_description
1 polymer ?
#
loop_
_entity_poly.entity_id
_entity_poly.type
_entity_poly.pdbx_seq_one_letter_code
_entity_poly.pdbx_strand_id
1 'polypeptide(L)'
;LVNAYKFPEKYAERFDMLFLEYLEQEKTIKNNEYIESKKFWNSRLRELPKNPELPLAKDPSKIVNPIFERKSRIIDKNTWMLLADKARHSEATLAMILLTAYVEVVSYWSSEKEFLINIPIFNRITNVNNIEDAVADFTNLLLLPVSINETHSFSEHLRLISQTFQK
;
A
#
# COMPACT_ATOMS: atom_id res chain seq x y z
N LEU A 1 16.69 -13.00 12.42
CA LEU A 1 15.77 -14.12 12.17
C LEU A 1 16.51 -15.47 12.14
N VAL A 2 17.53 -15.69 11.29
CA VAL A 2 18.24 -16.98 11.18
C VAL A 2 18.89 -17.41 12.52
N ASN A 3 19.50 -16.48 13.26
CA ASN A 3 20.10 -16.76 14.55
C ASN A 3 19.04 -17.03 15.65
N ALA A 4 17.90 -16.34 15.61
CA ALA A 4 16.80 -16.61 16.52
C ALA A 4 16.16 -17.98 16.28
N TYR A 5 16.15 -18.45 15.03
CA TYR A 5 15.70 -19.81 14.69
C TYR A 5 16.67 -20.91 15.16
N LYS A 6 18.00 -20.62 15.13
CA LYS A 6 19.02 -21.58 15.58
C LYS A 6 19.21 -21.63 17.09
N PHE A 7 18.92 -20.53 17.78
CA PHE A 7 19.14 -20.37 19.23
C PHE A 7 17.95 -19.66 19.89
N PRO A 8 16.74 -20.25 19.86
CA PRO A 8 15.52 -19.60 20.34
C PRO A 8 15.61 -19.17 21.80
N GLU A 9 16.33 -19.94 22.65
CA GLU A 9 16.54 -19.65 24.07
C GLU A 9 17.27 -18.33 24.34
N LYS A 10 18.11 -17.86 23.43
CA LYS A 10 18.82 -16.57 23.57
C LYS A 10 17.97 -15.35 23.25
N TYR A 11 16.86 -15.55 22.58
CA TYR A 11 16.03 -14.49 22.02
C TYR A 11 14.61 -14.48 22.58
N ALA A 12 14.17 -15.53 23.29
CA ALA A 12 12.79 -15.68 23.79
C ALA A 12 12.36 -14.53 24.71
N GLU A 13 13.25 -14.05 25.57
CA GLU A 13 12.93 -12.97 26.52
C GLU A 13 12.89 -11.55 25.86
N ARG A 14 13.37 -11.41 24.63
CA ARG A 14 13.60 -10.11 24.01
C ARG A 14 12.45 -9.65 23.08
N PHE A 15 11.56 -10.55 22.68
CA PHE A 15 10.59 -10.28 21.63
C PHE A 15 9.21 -9.82 22.12
N ASP A 16 8.75 -10.27 23.27
CA ASP A 16 7.38 -10.02 23.70
C ASP A 16 7.13 -8.60 24.26
N MET A 17 8.16 -7.96 24.79
CA MET A 17 8.03 -6.62 25.40
C MET A 17 8.03 -5.48 24.38
N LEU A 18 8.83 -5.57 23.32
CA LEU A 18 9.07 -4.47 22.39
C LEU A 18 7.82 -4.04 21.61
N PHE A 19 6.95 -4.96 21.19
CA PHE A 19 5.76 -4.60 20.41
C PHE A 19 4.67 -3.96 21.26
N LEU A 20 4.47 -4.43 22.47
CA LEU A 20 3.52 -3.84 23.43
C LEU A 20 3.96 -2.42 23.84
N GLU A 21 5.23 -2.25 24.14
CA GLU A 21 5.81 -0.93 24.43
C GLU A 21 5.65 0.03 23.23
N TYR A 22 5.87 -0.47 22.01
CA TYR A 22 5.62 0.29 20.79
C TYR A 22 4.17 0.75 20.70
N LEU A 23 3.20 -0.13 20.93
CA LEU A 23 1.77 0.22 20.85
C LEU A 23 1.37 1.27 21.91
N GLU A 24 1.96 1.21 23.10
CA GLU A 24 1.71 2.20 24.15
C GLU A 24 2.32 3.57 23.79
N GLN A 25 3.54 3.58 23.28
CA GLN A 25 4.19 4.79 22.81
C GLN A 25 3.50 5.37 21.58
N GLU A 26 3.05 4.54 20.64
CA GLU A 26 2.28 4.96 19.48
C GLU A 26 1.02 5.73 19.87
N LYS A 27 0.27 5.25 20.87
CA LYS A 27 -0.92 5.92 21.38
C LYS A 27 -0.61 7.32 21.94
N THR A 28 0.55 7.46 22.56
CA THR A 28 0.96 8.73 23.19
C THR A 28 1.51 9.71 22.16
N ILE A 29 2.36 9.26 21.24
CA ILE A 29 3.03 10.10 20.23
C ILE A 29 2.06 10.57 19.15
N LYS A 30 1.16 9.69 18.71
CA LYS A 30 0.24 9.97 17.58
C LYS A 30 -1.04 10.69 17.96
N ASN A 31 -1.23 11.13 19.18
CA ASN A 31 -2.53 11.69 19.58
C ASN A 31 -2.98 12.86 18.70
N ASN A 32 -2.10 13.82 18.43
CA ASN A 32 -2.40 14.97 17.56
C ASN A 32 -2.49 14.57 16.08
N GLU A 33 -1.55 13.78 15.58
CA GLU A 33 -1.56 13.27 14.21
C GLU A 33 -2.80 12.38 13.94
N TYR A 34 -3.19 11.57 14.90
CA TYR A 34 -4.41 10.77 14.82
C TYR A 34 -5.67 11.64 14.72
N ILE A 35 -5.76 12.70 15.53
CA ILE A 35 -6.90 13.62 15.51
C ILE A 35 -7.00 14.32 14.15
N GLU A 36 -5.89 14.80 13.61
CA GLU A 36 -5.84 15.46 12.30
C GLU A 36 -6.18 14.47 11.17
N SER A 37 -5.59 13.28 11.17
CA SER A 37 -5.91 12.24 10.22
C SER A 37 -7.38 11.80 10.28
N LYS A 38 -7.93 11.67 11.49
CA LYS A 38 -9.34 11.36 11.69
C LYS A 38 -10.26 12.45 11.13
N LYS A 39 -9.95 13.70 11.35
CA LYS A 39 -10.70 14.84 10.76
C LYS A 39 -10.64 14.81 9.24
N PHE A 40 -9.43 14.64 8.69
CA PHE A 40 -9.21 14.54 7.26
C PHE A 40 -10.06 13.42 6.62
N TRP A 41 -10.00 12.21 7.15
CA TRP A 41 -10.76 11.09 6.61
C TRP A 41 -12.27 11.25 6.81
N ASN A 42 -12.72 11.71 7.99
CA ASN A 42 -14.15 11.92 8.26
C ASN A 42 -14.78 12.94 7.31
N SER A 43 -14.05 13.98 6.91
CA SER A 43 -14.55 14.96 5.94
C SER A 43 -14.70 14.39 4.54
N ARG A 44 -13.93 13.35 4.19
CA ARG A 44 -13.87 12.77 2.84
C ARG A 44 -14.65 11.47 2.65
N LEU A 45 -14.98 10.76 3.74
CA LEU A 45 -15.62 9.44 3.68
C LEU A 45 -16.86 9.37 2.76
N ARG A 46 -17.63 10.45 2.68
CA ARG A 46 -18.85 10.52 1.86
C ARG A 46 -18.56 10.73 0.37
N GLU A 47 -17.37 11.21 0.05
CA GLU A 47 -16.94 11.56 -1.31
C GLU A 47 -16.02 10.49 -1.91
N LEU A 48 -15.61 9.50 -1.10
CA LEU A 48 -14.76 8.43 -1.58
C LEU A 48 -15.52 7.55 -2.60
N PRO A 49 -14.91 7.26 -3.75
CA PRO A 49 -15.49 6.36 -4.72
C PRO A 49 -15.56 4.93 -4.18
N LYS A 50 -16.33 4.09 -4.83
CA LYS A 50 -16.42 2.67 -4.50
C LYS A 50 -15.15 1.91 -4.91
N ASN A 51 -15.08 0.65 -4.50
CA ASN A 51 -14.08 -0.28 -5.03
C ASN A 51 -14.34 -0.56 -6.52
N PRO A 52 -13.29 -0.89 -7.31
CA PRO A 52 -13.46 -1.23 -8.71
C PRO A 52 -14.29 -2.51 -8.86
N GLU A 53 -15.29 -2.48 -9.71
CA GLU A 53 -16.11 -3.66 -10.04
C GLU A 53 -15.42 -4.44 -11.17
N LEU A 54 -14.72 -5.49 -10.80
CA LEU A 54 -14.05 -6.38 -11.75
C LEU A 54 -14.97 -7.54 -12.16
N PRO A 55 -14.86 -8.05 -13.39
CA PRO A 55 -15.64 -9.18 -13.84
C PRO A 55 -15.26 -10.44 -13.03
N LEU A 56 -16.21 -10.98 -12.30
CA LEU A 56 -16.03 -12.15 -11.46
C LEU A 56 -16.62 -13.40 -12.12
N ALA A 57 -15.86 -14.48 -12.16
CA ALA A 57 -16.34 -15.77 -12.65
C ALA A 57 -17.34 -16.43 -11.67
N LYS A 58 -17.22 -16.12 -10.38
CA LYS A 58 -18.09 -16.59 -9.29
C LYS A 58 -18.24 -15.51 -8.24
N ASP A 59 -19.39 -15.49 -7.60
CA ASP A 59 -19.65 -14.66 -6.43
C ASP A 59 -18.75 -15.11 -5.27
N PRO A 60 -17.86 -14.25 -4.72
CA PRO A 60 -16.96 -14.60 -3.62
C PRO A 60 -17.70 -15.11 -2.38
N SER A 61 -18.92 -14.63 -2.10
CA SER A 61 -19.73 -15.05 -0.96
C SER A 61 -20.16 -16.52 -1.02
N LYS A 62 -20.13 -17.12 -2.22
CA LYS A 62 -20.50 -18.52 -2.47
C LYS A 62 -19.30 -19.47 -2.48
N ILE A 63 -18.09 -18.97 -2.24
CA ILE A 63 -16.85 -19.78 -2.22
C ILE A 63 -16.65 -20.33 -0.80
N VAL A 64 -16.90 -21.62 -0.62
CA VAL A 64 -16.75 -22.28 0.68
C VAL A 64 -15.28 -22.54 1.02
N ASN A 65 -14.49 -22.99 0.03
CA ASN A 65 -13.07 -23.28 0.19
C ASN A 65 -12.27 -22.46 -0.83
N PRO A 66 -11.77 -21.27 -0.46
CA PRO A 66 -10.99 -20.44 -1.38
C PRO A 66 -9.62 -21.08 -1.67
N ILE A 67 -9.31 -21.27 -2.95
CA ILE A 67 -8.00 -21.67 -3.42
C ILE A 67 -7.32 -20.48 -4.04
N PHE A 68 -6.15 -20.11 -3.53
CA PHE A 68 -5.38 -18.96 -4.01
C PHE A 68 -4.27 -19.45 -4.94
N GLU A 69 -4.26 -18.95 -6.16
CA GLU A 69 -3.18 -19.16 -7.11
C GLU A 69 -2.35 -17.89 -7.23
N ARG A 70 -1.02 -18.04 -7.14
CA ARG A 70 -0.11 -16.93 -7.41
C ARG A 70 0.33 -16.96 -8.86
N LYS A 71 0.07 -15.86 -9.57
CA LYS A 71 0.67 -15.62 -10.88
C LYS A 71 1.80 -14.60 -10.73
N SER A 72 2.99 -14.95 -11.19
CA SER A 72 4.16 -14.07 -11.10
C SER A 72 4.87 -13.98 -12.45
N ARG A 73 5.47 -12.84 -12.70
CA ARG A 73 6.33 -12.61 -13.86
C ARG A 73 7.55 -11.82 -13.41
N ILE A 74 8.70 -12.16 -13.93
CA ILE A 74 9.95 -11.45 -13.66
C ILE A 74 10.18 -10.49 -14.80
N ILE A 75 10.44 -9.22 -14.46
CA ILE A 75 10.87 -8.20 -15.41
C ILE A 75 12.40 -8.33 -15.52
N ASP A 76 12.91 -8.46 -16.73
CA ASP A 76 14.35 -8.54 -16.97
C ASP A 76 15.06 -7.22 -16.64
N LYS A 77 16.38 -7.31 -16.42
CA LYS A 77 17.19 -6.18 -15.98
C LYS A 77 17.14 -4.99 -16.96
N ASN A 78 17.14 -5.25 -18.27
CA ASN A 78 17.16 -4.18 -19.26
C ASN A 78 15.83 -3.42 -19.27
N THR A 79 14.71 -4.13 -19.25
CA THR A 79 13.36 -3.54 -19.13
C THR A 79 13.24 -2.74 -17.83
N TRP A 80 13.77 -3.27 -16.72
CA TRP A 80 13.78 -2.56 -15.43
C TRP A 80 14.58 -1.26 -15.49
N MET A 81 15.76 -1.27 -16.10
CA MET A 81 16.58 -0.07 -16.27
C MET A 81 15.88 0.99 -17.15
N LEU A 82 15.21 0.59 -18.23
CA LEU A 82 14.43 1.50 -19.06
C LEU A 82 13.25 2.12 -18.29
N LEU A 83 12.56 1.35 -17.47
CA LEU A 83 11.49 1.87 -16.62
C LEU A 83 12.02 2.85 -15.56
N ALA A 84 13.15 2.54 -14.93
CA ALA A 84 13.78 3.43 -13.96
C ALA A 84 14.25 4.74 -14.60
N ASP A 85 14.72 4.67 -15.84
CA ASP A 85 15.13 5.85 -16.61
C ASP A 85 13.93 6.73 -16.98
N LYS A 86 12.85 6.13 -17.45
CA LYS A 86 11.58 6.84 -17.67
C LYS A 86 11.02 7.49 -16.41
N ALA A 87 11.11 6.80 -15.27
CA ALA A 87 10.69 7.35 -13.97
C ALA A 87 11.43 8.65 -13.65
N ARG A 88 12.77 8.65 -13.81
CA ARG A 88 13.61 9.85 -13.59
C ARG A 88 13.22 11.00 -14.51
N HIS A 89 13.00 10.73 -15.80
CA HIS A 89 12.61 11.76 -16.76
C HIS A 89 11.20 12.32 -16.51
N SER A 90 10.36 11.56 -15.86
CA SER A 90 8.99 11.98 -15.50
C SER A 90 8.89 12.57 -14.09
N GLU A 91 10.02 12.78 -13.42
CA GLU A 91 10.08 13.24 -12.00
C GLU A 91 9.20 12.41 -11.05
N ALA A 92 9.05 11.12 -11.38
CA ALA A 92 8.23 10.18 -10.63
C ALA A 92 9.08 9.04 -10.06
N THR A 93 8.59 8.40 -9.02
CA THR A 93 9.21 7.15 -8.54
C THR A 93 8.78 5.98 -9.42
N LEU A 94 9.59 4.94 -9.48
CA LEU A 94 9.24 3.72 -10.18
C LEU A 94 7.96 3.08 -9.62
N ALA A 95 7.74 3.20 -8.30
CA ALA A 95 6.51 2.75 -7.66
C ALA A 95 5.28 3.47 -8.22
N MET A 96 5.37 4.79 -8.46
CA MET A 96 4.27 5.56 -9.06
C MET A 96 3.99 5.14 -10.51
N ILE A 97 5.02 4.85 -11.30
CA ILE A 97 4.83 4.32 -12.66
C ILE A 97 4.10 2.97 -12.63
N LEU A 98 4.54 2.05 -11.77
CA LEU A 98 3.91 0.74 -11.65
C LEU A 98 2.48 0.85 -11.10
N LEU A 99 2.23 1.73 -10.14
CA LEU A 99 0.90 2.01 -9.61
C LEU A 99 -0.02 2.58 -10.71
N THR A 100 0.47 3.54 -11.49
CA THR A 100 -0.30 4.12 -12.60
C THR A 100 -0.66 3.07 -13.63
N ALA A 101 0.29 2.23 -14.04
CA ALA A 101 0.03 1.14 -14.96
C ALA A 101 -0.99 0.14 -14.40
N TYR A 102 -0.90 -0.19 -13.11
CA TYR A 102 -1.86 -1.03 -12.44
C TYR A 102 -3.27 -0.41 -12.43
N VAL A 103 -3.38 0.87 -12.08
CA VAL A 103 -4.65 1.61 -12.07
C VAL A 103 -5.29 1.66 -13.46
N GLU A 104 -4.53 1.90 -14.53
CA GLU A 104 -5.05 1.87 -15.90
C GLU A 104 -5.59 0.48 -16.28
N VAL A 105 -4.85 -0.59 -15.93
CA VAL A 105 -5.31 -1.97 -16.18
C VAL A 105 -6.58 -2.27 -15.39
N VAL A 106 -6.65 -1.89 -14.11
CA VAL A 106 -7.87 -2.08 -13.30
C VAL A 106 -9.04 -1.30 -13.90
N SER A 107 -8.82 -0.04 -14.31
CA SER A 107 -9.85 0.79 -14.96
C SER A 107 -10.33 0.19 -16.29
N TYR A 108 -9.45 -0.47 -17.04
CA TYR A 108 -9.81 -1.15 -18.28
C TYR A 108 -10.78 -2.32 -18.05
N TRP A 109 -10.58 -3.06 -16.95
CA TRP A 109 -11.40 -4.22 -16.61
C TRP A 109 -12.60 -3.87 -15.71
N SER A 110 -12.60 -2.70 -15.11
CA SER A 110 -13.71 -2.21 -14.29
C SER A 110 -14.73 -1.45 -15.14
N SER A 111 -16.00 -1.52 -14.75
CA SER A 111 -17.05 -0.65 -15.29
C SER A 111 -16.89 0.80 -14.81
N GLU A 112 -16.18 1.00 -13.71
CA GLU A 112 -15.99 2.29 -13.06
C GLU A 112 -14.66 2.94 -13.49
N LYS A 113 -14.71 4.27 -13.73
CA LYS A 113 -13.52 5.06 -14.03
C LYS A 113 -12.98 5.80 -12.81
N GLU A 114 -13.78 5.89 -11.75
CA GLU A 114 -13.40 6.42 -10.45
C GLU A 114 -13.57 5.33 -9.40
N PHE A 115 -12.48 4.98 -8.71
CA PHE A 115 -12.49 3.91 -7.73
C PHE A 115 -11.40 4.07 -6.67
N LEU A 116 -11.50 3.29 -5.59
CA LEU A 116 -10.53 3.23 -4.52
C LEU A 116 -9.51 2.12 -4.73
N ILE A 117 -8.25 2.46 -4.49
CA ILE A 117 -7.15 1.48 -4.36
C ILE A 117 -6.67 1.47 -2.92
N ASN A 118 -6.56 0.30 -2.33
CA ASN A 118 -5.95 0.10 -1.03
C ASN A 118 -4.45 -0.14 -1.21
N ILE A 119 -3.62 0.75 -0.66
CA ILE A 119 -2.17 0.63 -0.72
C ILE A 119 -1.67 0.25 0.67
N PRO A 120 -1.07 -0.94 0.84
CA PRO A 120 -0.41 -1.28 2.08
C PRO A 120 0.85 -0.42 2.25
N ILE A 121 0.97 0.24 3.40
CA ILE A 121 2.12 1.04 3.78
C ILE A 121 2.68 0.50 5.10
N PHE A 122 4.01 0.51 5.22
CA PHE A 122 4.69 0.18 6.46
C PHE A 122 4.96 1.49 7.20
N ASN A 123 4.20 1.74 8.26
CA ASN A 123 4.32 2.95 9.06
C ASN A 123 4.86 2.60 10.45
N ARG A 124 6.17 2.41 10.52
CA ARG A 124 6.88 2.14 11.75
C ARG A 124 7.37 3.46 12.34
N ILE A 125 7.01 3.76 13.60
CA ILE A 125 7.53 4.94 14.29
C ILE A 125 8.99 4.69 14.64
N THR A 126 9.90 5.47 14.06
CA THR A 126 11.35 5.29 14.21
C THR A 126 11.92 5.80 15.54
N ASN A 127 11.13 6.55 16.32
CA ASN A 127 11.58 7.16 17.58
C ASN A 127 11.55 6.20 18.77
N VAL A 128 11.19 4.94 18.56
CA VAL A 128 11.21 3.89 19.58
C VAL A 128 12.53 3.13 19.50
N ASN A 129 13.28 3.08 20.59
CA ASN A 129 14.56 2.38 20.65
C ASN A 129 14.39 0.89 20.28
N ASN A 130 15.28 0.36 19.45
CA ASN A 130 15.33 -1.04 19.00
C ASN A 130 14.08 -1.55 18.25
N ILE A 131 13.23 -0.65 17.74
CA ILE A 131 12.05 -1.04 16.95
C ILE A 131 12.40 -1.82 15.69
N GLU A 132 13.62 -1.66 15.18
CA GLU A 132 14.12 -2.37 14.00
C GLU A 132 14.22 -3.88 14.23
N ASP A 133 14.46 -4.30 15.48
CA ASP A 133 14.55 -5.69 15.90
C ASP A 133 13.17 -6.32 16.17
N ALA A 134 12.10 -5.52 16.25
CA ALA A 134 10.77 -6.02 16.52
C ALA A 134 10.19 -6.76 15.30
N VAL A 135 9.71 -7.98 15.53
CA VAL A 135 9.00 -8.79 14.53
C VAL A 135 7.51 -8.68 14.82
N ALA A 136 6.84 -7.82 14.05
CA ALA A 136 5.41 -7.60 14.16
C ALA A 136 4.83 -7.10 12.83
N ASP A 137 3.52 -7.07 12.72
CA ASP A 137 2.83 -6.47 11.58
C ASP A 137 2.63 -4.97 11.82
N PHE A 138 3.38 -4.16 11.09
CA PHE A 138 3.29 -2.69 11.08
C PHE A 138 2.56 -2.17 9.85
N THR A 139 1.80 -3.03 9.17
CA THR A 139 1.09 -2.67 7.95
C THR A 139 -0.12 -1.81 8.25
N ASN A 140 -0.18 -0.65 7.62
CA ASN A 140 -1.36 0.20 7.54
C ASN A 140 -1.89 0.21 6.10
N LEU A 141 -3.12 0.67 5.91
CA LEU A 141 -3.73 0.84 4.60
C LEU A 141 -3.96 2.32 4.32
N LEU A 142 -3.47 2.76 3.18
CA LEU A 142 -3.80 4.06 2.61
C LEU A 142 -4.91 3.86 1.56
N LEU A 143 -5.99 4.62 1.68
CA LEU A 143 -7.06 4.67 0.69
C LEU A 143 -6.69 5.71 -0.37
N LEU A 144 -6.43 5.28 -1.59
CA LEU A 144 -6.11 6.17 -2.71
C LEU A 144 -7.31 6.22 -3.67
N PRO A 145 -8.05 7.33 -3.71
CA PRO A 145 -9.04 7.56 -4.75
C PRO A 145 -8.32 7.86 -6.07
N VAL A 146 -8.71 7.18 -7.12
CA VAL A 146 -8.17 7.36 -8.48
C VAL A 146 -9.28 7.62 -9.47
N SER A 147 -8.99 8.42 -10.49
CA SER A 147 -9.88 8.70 -11.61
C SER A 147 -9.09 8.57 -12.90
N ILE A 148 -9.60 7.79 -13.85
CA ILE A 148 -9.01 7.56 -15.16
C ILE A 148 -9.90 8.20 -16.22
N ASN A 149 -9.32 9.12 -16.99
CA ASN A 149 -9.95 9.71 -18.15
C ASN A 149 -9.33 9.11 -19.42
N GLU A 150 -10.13 8.49 -20.25
CA GLU A 150 -9.68 7.82 -21.48
C GLU A 150 -9.01 8.75 -22.49
N THR A 151 -9.24 10.07 -22.36
CA THR A 151 -8.59 11.08 -23.23
C THR A 151 -7.21 11.49 -22.75
N HIS A 152 -6.85 11.13 -21.52
CA HIS A 152 -5.55 11.47 -20.93
C HIS A 152 -4.47 10.46 -21.35
N SER A 153 -3.26 10.96 -21.50
CA SER A 153 -2.07 10.15 -21.68
C SER A 153 -1.64 9.49 -20.37
N PHE A 154 -0.82 8.45 -20.46
CA PHE A 154 -0.20 7.82 -19.28
C PHE A 154 0.55 8.84 -18.40
N SER A 155 1.23 9.80 -18.99
CA SER A 155 1.97 10.84 -18.25
C SER A 155 1.04 11.76 -17.45
N GLU A 156 -0.15 12.05 -17.98
CA GLU A 156 -1.17 12.83 -17.27
C GLU A 156 -1.75 12.03 -16.11
N HIS A 157 -2.06 10.74 -16.31
CA HIS A 157 -2.49 9.86 -15.22
C HIS A 157 -1.41 9.75 -14.13
N LEU A 158 -0.15 9.53 -14.53
CA LEU A 158 0.98 9.46 -13.61
C LEU A 158 1.08 10.72 -12.74
N ARG A 159 0.96 11.90 -13.35
CA ARG A 159 0.98 13.18 -12.63
C ARG A 159 -0.19 13.30 -11.65
N LEU A 160 -1.41 12.99 -12.09
CA LEU A 160 -2.62 13.12 -11.26
C LEU A 160 -2.61 12.13 -10.09
N ILE A 161 -2.24 10.87 -10.32
CA ILE A 161 -2.14 9.83 -9.30
C ILE A 161 -1.03 10.20 -8.29
N SER A 162 0.13 10.66 -8.77
CA SER A 162 1.22 11.12 -7.89
C SER A 162 0.80 12.28 -7.00
N GLN A 163 0.09 13.25 -7.54
CA GLN A 163 -0.45 14.39 -6.78
C GLN A 163 -1.48 13.96 -5.73
N THR A 164 -2.32 12.98 -6.06
CA THR A 164 -3.31 12.45 -5.11
C THR A 164 -2.65 11.66 -3.99
N PHE A 165 -1.59 10.92 -4.31
CA PHE A 165 -0.82 10.13 -3.33
C PHE A 165 -0.04 11.01 -2.33
N GLN A 166 0.35 12.22 -2.72
CA GLN A 166 1.11 13.16 -1.87
C GLN A 166 0.24 14.01 -0.94
N LYS A 167 -1.07 14.01 -1.10
CA LYS A 167 -2.05 14.73 -0.27
C LYS A 167 -2.39 13.97 1.01
#